data_6140fad27ba7c041dd67c8de167d66a9
#
_entry.id   6140fad27ba7c041dd67c8de167d66a9
#
_cell.length_a   1.000
_cell.length_b   1.000
_cell.length_c   1.000
_cell.angle_alpha   90.00
_cell.angle_beta   90.00
_cell.angle_gamma   90.00
#
_symmetry.space_group_name_H-M   'P 1'
#
loop_
_entity.id
_entity.type
_entity.pdbx_description
1 polymer ?
#
loop_
_entity_poly.entity_id
_entity_poly.type
_entity_poly.pdbx_seq_one_letter_code
_entity_poly.pdbx_strand_id
1 'polypeptide(L)'
;MSAARLSARYNPVAPKSLAESIGRALEGIEAARLDDLTPEVRGPGIYALYYVGPCVYYEPLSTLNKEAMRAGLGPIAPIYVGKAMPEGQRSRKVELEDLDALLEKPILHKRLSEHLASIERVDNLLPEHFFARALVLAPVWVRLGESLLIQHYEPVWNHAVTGFGIHNPGKNRPQKRSEWDTLHRGRAETWSVPLKPGKPKEAIIEKIEAHWQGWRDRVLDTLSPERRRLLEGRL
;
A
#
# COMPACT_ATOMS: atom_id res chain seq x y z
N MET A 1 7.77 -23.17 46.40
CA MET A 1 8.14 -23.85 45.16
C MET A 1 7.78 -22.90 44.01
N SER A 2 8.77 -22.33 43.32
CA SER A 2 8.54 -21.43 42.17
C SER A 2 8.07 -22.26 40.98
N ALA A 3 6.91 -21.93 40.40
CA ALA A 3 6.44 -22.59 39.19
C ALA A 3 7.47 -22.31 38.07
N ALA A 4 7.98 -23.38 37.46
CA ALA A 4 8.89 -23.27 36.32
C ALA A 4 8.17 -22.50 35.18
N ARG A 5 8.77 -21.45 34.67
CA ARG A 5 8.28 -20.76 33.47
C ARG A 5 8.43 -21.69 32.27
N LEU A 6 7.32 -22.22 31.78
CA LEU A 6 7.28 -23.10 30.59
C LEU A 6 7.47 -22.34 29.28
N SER A 7 7.39 -20.98 29.28
CA SER A 7 7.58 -20.17 28.09
C SER A 7 8.15 -18.80 28.41
N ALA A 8 8.91 -18.24 27.47
CA ALA A 8 9.39 -16.87 27.51
C ALA A 8 8.99 -16.17 26.20
N ARG A 9 8.66 -14.87 26.29
CA ARG A 9 8.50 -14.05 25.07
C ARG A 9 9.90 -13.70 24.55
N TYR A 10 10.15 -14.09 23.33
CA TYR A 10 11.37 -13.73 22.62
C TYR A 10 11.02 -13.01 21.32
N ASN A 11 11.58 -11.83 21.11
CA ASN A 11 11.46 -11.08 19.88
C ASN A 11 12.86 -10.78 19.35
N PRO A 12 13.35 -11.51 18.33
CA PRO A 12 14.70 -11.35 17.81
C PRO A 12 14.93 -10.00 17.11
N VAL A 13 13.85 -9.35 16.65
CA VAL A 13 13.91 -8.05 15.96
C VAL A 13 12.76 -7.18 16.46
N ALA A 14 13.08 -5.95 16.90
CA ALA A 14 12.03 -4.99 17.25
C ALA A 14 11.19 -4.62 16.01
N PRO A 15 9.86 -4.81 16.03
CA PRO A 15 9.00 -4.53 14.88
C PRO A 15 9.19 -3.12 14.31
N LYS A 16 9.35 -2.12 15.17
CA LYS A 16 9.60 -0.73 14.78
C LYS A 16 10.89 -0.58 13.96
N SER A 17 12.00 -1.14 14.45
CA SER A 17 13.30 -1.07 13.73
C SER A 17 13.27 -1.79 12.39
N LEU A 18 12.51 -2.89 12.29
CA LEU A 18 12.34 -3.60 11.03
C LEU A 18 11.45 -2.79 10.06
N ALA A 19 10.36 -2.18 10.54
CA ALA A 19 9.52 -1.30 9.75
C ALA A 19 10.30 -0.12 9.18
N GLU A 20 11.10 0.55 10.02
CA GLU A 20 11.98 1.65 9.61
C GLU A 20 13.05 1.21 8.61
N SER A 21 13.60 0.01 8.77
CA SER A 21 14.60 -0.53 7.83
C SER A 21 13.99 -0.82 6.45
N ILE A 22 12.83 -1.48 6.41
CA ILE A 22 12.11 -1.76 5.17
C ILE A 22 11.60 -0.46 4.54
N GLY A 23 11.10 0.47 5.35
CA GLY A 23 10.65 1.79 4.89
C GLY A 23 11.77 2.56 4.22
N ARG A 24 12.95 2.65 4.84
CA ARG A 24 14.13 3.30 4.24
C ARG A 24 14.57 2.63 2.94
N ALA A 25 14.54 1.28 2.87
CA ALA A 25 14.86 0.58 1.63
C ALA A 25 13.88 0.93 0.51
N LEU A 26 12.58 0.99 0.82
CA LEU A 26 11.53 1.38 -0.14
C LEU A 26 11.66 2.86 -0.56
N GLU A 27 11.96 3.76 0.38
CA GLU A 27 12.16 5.19 0.14
C GLU A 27 13.41 5.49 -0.68
N GLY A 28 14.42 4.62 -0.60
CA GLY A 28 15.64 4.70 -1.43
C GLY A 28 15.41 4.36 -2.91
N ILE A 29 14.25 3.79 -3.25
CA ILE A 29 13.86 3.51 -4.64
C ILE A 29 13.19 4.76 -5.22
N GLU A 30 13.58 5.15 -6.42
CA GLU A 30 12.90 6.23 -7.14
C GLU A 30 11.44 5.85 -7.42
N ALA A 31 10.54 6.79 -7.17
CA ALA A 31 9.12 6.58 -7.45
C ALA A 31 8.87 6.74 -8.94
N ALA A 32 8.37 5.70 -9.59
CA ALA A 32 7.96 5.72 -10.98
C ALA A 32 6.45 6.00 -11.10
N ARG A 33 6.02 6.58 -12.21
CA ARG A 33 4.60 6.71 -12.51
C ARG A 33 3.97 5.34 -12.67
N LEU A 34 2.76 5.17 -12.16
CA LEU A 34 2.07 3.88 -12.21
C LEU A 34 1.65 3.49 -13.64
N ASP A 35 1.40 4.46 -14.50
CA ASP A 35 1.06 4.29 -15.92
C ASP A 35 2.28 4.10 -16.83
N ASP A 36 3.50 4.21 -16.27
CA ASP A 36 4.77 4.00 -16.97
C ASP A 36 5.58 2.81 -16.41
N LEU A 37 4.86 1.79 -15.94
CA LEU A 37 5.48 0.60 -15.36
C LEU A 37 6.18 -0.25 -16.42
N THR A 38 7.46 -0.48 -16.23
CA THR A 38 8.24 -1.37 -17.07
C THR A 38 8.11 -2.85 -16.65
N PRO A 39 8.22 -3.81 -17.59
CA PRO A 39 8.18 -5.25 -17.28
C PRO A 39 9.31 -5.76 -16.37
N GLU A 40 10.30 -4.90 -16.08
CA GLU A 40 11.47 -5.22 -15.26
C GLU A 40 11.15 -5.30 -13.76
N VAL A 41 9.98 -4.80 -13.34
CA VAL A 41 9.50 -4.93 -11.95
C VAL A 41 9.05 -6.37 -11.70
N ARG A 42 10.01 -7.25 -11.35
CA ARG A 42 9.81 -8.70 -11.21
C ARG A 42 9.89 -9.16 -9.76
N GLY A 43 9.64 -10.44 -9.53
CA GLY A 43 9.75 -11.09 -8.23
C GLY A 43 8.56 -10.84 -7.30
N PRO A 44 8.52 -11.57 -6.17
CA PRO A 44 7.62 -11.30 -5.07
C PRO A 44 8.11 -10.08 -4.28
N GLY A 45 7.21 -9.38 -3.60
CA GLY A 45 7.63 -8.22 -2.84
C GLY A 45 6.47 -7.42 -2.25
N ILE A 46 6.82 -6.24 -1.78
CA ILE A 46 5.91 -5.22 -1.28
C ILE A 46 5.98 -4.00 -2.18
N TYR A 47 4.92 -3.23 -2.19
CA TYR A 47 4.86 -1.98 -2.94
C TYR A 47 4.03 -0.94 -2.20
N ALA A 48 4.31 0.32 -2.49
CA ALA A 48 3.54 1.47 -2.05
C ALA A 48 3.07 2.27 -3.26
N LEU A 49 1.80 2.66 -3.24
CA LEU A 49 1.22 3.59 -4.20
C LEU A 49 1.09 4.96 -3.55
N TYR A 50 1.43 5.99 -4.28
CA TYR A 50 1.37 7.38 -3.87
C TYR A 50 0.42 8.15 -4.77
N TYR A 51 -0.26 9.15 -4.25
CA TYR A 51 -1.22 9.95 -4.99
C TYR A 51 -0.92 11.44 -4.90
N VAL A 52 -1.04 12.12 -6.03
CA VAL A 52 -0.81 13.57 -6.15
C VAL A 52 -1.95 14.29 -6.89
N GLY A 53 -3.08 13.63 -7.09
CA GLY A 53 -4.21 14.16 -7.87
C GLY A 53 -5.13 15.10 -7.06
N PRO A 54 -6.20 15.60 -7.72
CA PRO A 54 -7.09 16.60 -7.15
C PRO A 54 -8.30 16.02 -6.40
N CYS A 55 -8.37 14.69 -6.15
CA CYS A 55 -9.51 14.10 -5.46
C CYS A 55 -9.64 14.66 -4.05
N VAL A 56 -10.77 15.29 -3.76
CA VAL A 56 -11.05 16.01 -2.50
C VAL A 56 -10.88 15.14 -1.25
N TYR A 57 -11.17 13.85 -1.34
CA TYR A 57 -11.02 12.92 -0.21
C TYR A 57 -9.56 12.72 0.22
N TYR A 58 -8.60 12.97 -0.67
CA TYR A 58 -7.18 12.72 -0.47
C TYR A 58 -6.34 13.98 -0.59
N GLU A 59 -6.97 15.15 -0.47
CA GLU A 59 -6.31 16.45 -0.58
C GLU A 59 -5.15 16.61 0.42
N PRO A 60 -5.25 16.24 1.72
CA PRO A 60 -4.13 16.37 2.65
C PRO A 60 -2.91 15.54 2.23
N LEU A 61 -3.13 14.32 1.75
CA LEU A 61 -2.08 13.42 1.27
C LEU A 61 -1.45 13.93 -0.04
N SER A 62 -2.29 14.36 -0.99
CA SER A 62 -1.84 14.90 -2.27
C SER A 62 -0.97 16.14 -2.08
N THR A 63 -1.38 17.04 -1.19
CA THR A 63 -0.65 18.27 -0.87
C THR A 63 0.71 17.94 -0.27
N LEU A 64 0.77 17.07 0.74
CA LEU A 64 2.03 16.65 1.36
C LEU A 64 3.00 15.99 0.37
N ASN A 65 2.49 15.10 -0.50
CA ASN A 65 3.32 14.46 -1.51
C ASN A 65 3.86 15.47 -2.54
N LYS A 66 3.06 16.44 -2.96
CA LYS A 66 3.50 17.52 -3.86
C LYS A 66 4.56 18.41 -3.20
N GLU A 67 4.41 18.73 -1.93
CA GLU A 67 5.41 19.48 -1.15
C GLU A 67 6.74 18.71 -1.11
N ALA A 68 6.68 17.41 -0.79
CA ALA A 68 7.87 16.56 -0.73
C ALA A 68 8.56 16.40 -2.09
N MET A 69 7.79 16.29 -3.17
CA MET A 69 8.34 16.23 -4.54
C MET A 69 9.05 17.55 -4.91
N ARG A 70 8.48 18.71 -4.53
CA ARG A 70 9.15 20.01 -4.75
C ARG A 70 10.45 20.16 -3.94
N ALA A 71 10.51 19.52 -2.77
CA ALA A 71 11.73 19.46 -1.95
C ALA A 71 12.74 18.39 -2.42
N GLY A 72 12.50 17.72 -3.55
CA GLY A 72 13.41 16.70 -4.10
C GLY A 72 13.36 15.34 -3.41
N LEU A 73 12.40 15.11 -2.51
CA LEU A 73 12.28 13.86 -1.75
C LEU A 73 11.49 12.76 -2.49
N GLY A 74 10.83 13.12 -3.61
CA GLY A 74 9.77 12.29 -4.18
C GLY A 74 8.54 12.24 -3.26
N PRO A 75 7.48 11.48 -3.60
CA PRO A 75 6.31 11.34 -2.74
C PRO A 75 6.68 10.52 -1.49
N ILE A 76 6.21 10.95 -0.30
CA ILE A 76 6.60 10.36 0.99
C ILE A 76 5.49 9.61 1.71
N ALA A 77 4.24 9.96 1.43
CA ALA A 77 3.07 9.39 2.09
C ALA A 77 2.29 8.49 1.13
N PRO A 78 2.31 7.15 1.33
CA PRO A 78 1.56 6.24 0.48
C PRO A 78 0.04 6.34 0.74
N ILE A 79 -0.74 6.28 -0.34
CA ILE A 79 -2.20 6.11 -0.28
C ILE A 79 -2.57 4.64 -0.02
N TYR A 80 -1.72 3.71 -0.46
CA TYR A 80 -1.90 2.28 -0.32
C TYR A 80 -0.56 1.55 -0.21
N VAL A 81 -0.50 0.56 0.65
CA VAL A 81 0.60 -0.43 0.73
C VAL A 81 0.03 -1.81 0.46
N GLY A 82 0.72 -2.58 -0.35
CA GLY A 82 0.32 -3.93 -0.69
C GLY A 82 1.49 -4.87 -0.92
N LYS A 83 1.14 -6.13 -1.18
CA LYS A 83 2.10 -7.20 -1.47
C LYS A 83 1.77 -7.92 -2.76
N ALA A 84 2.81 -8.47 -3.37
CA ALA A 84 2.72 -9.36 -4.50
C ALA A 84 3.39 -10.70 -4.16
N MET A 85 2.63 -11.79 -4.26
CA MET A 85 3.05 -13.15 -3.93
C MET A 85 2.66 -14.09 -5.08
N PRO A 86 3.43 -15.16 -5.32
CA PRO A 86 3.04 -16.19 -6.29
C PRO A 86 1.67 -16.80 -5.95
N GLU A 87 0.91 -17.13 -6.97
CA GLU A 87 -0.37 -17.83 -6.80
C GLU A 87 -0.15 -19.22 -6.19
N GLY A 88 -1.02 -19.62 -5.25
CA GLY A 88 -0.95 -20.95 -4.61
C GLY A 88 0.03 -21.10 -3.45
N GLN A 89 0.90 -20.14 -3.18
CA GLN A 89 1.88 -20.23 -2.08
C GLN A 89 1.37 -19.73 -0.71
N ARG A 90 0.07 -19.80 -0.49
CA ARG A 90 -0.50 -19.46 0.84
C ARG A 90 -0.01 -20.38 1.97
N SER A 91 0.54 -21.56 1.66
CA SER A 91 0.91 -22.60 2.64
C SER A 91 2.10 -23.49 2.26
N ARG A 92 2.77 -23.30 1.13
CA ARG A 92 3.94 -24.12 0.77
C ARG A 92 5.21 -23.56 1.38
N LYS A 93 6.07 -24.45 1.90
CA LYS A 93 7.48 -24.16 2.18
C LYS A 93 8.12 -23.73 0.85
N VAL A 94 8.65 -22.52 0.80
CA VAL A 94 9.50 -22.07 -0.31
C VAL A 94 10.86 -22.71 -0.05
N GLU A 95 11.26 -23.64 -0.88
CA GLU A 95 12.63 -24.16 -0.85
C GLU A 95 13.54 -23.04 -1.36
N LEU A 96 14.71 -22.89 -0.74
CA LEU A 96 15.65 -21.80 -1.07
C LEU A 96 16.12 -21.88 -2.54
N GLU A 97 16.11 -23.08 -3.12
CA GLU A 97 16.49 -23.37 -4.51
C GLU A 97 15.49 -22.78 -5.54
N ASP A 98 14.24 -22.50 -5.15
CA ASP A 98 13.22 -21.88 -6.01
C ASP A 98 13.27 -20.34 -6.01
N LEU A 99 14.10 -19.72 -5.20
CA LEU A 99 14.08 -18.27 -4.99
C LEU A 99 14.49 -17.50 -6.25
N ASP A 100 15.55 -17.91 -6.91
CA ASP A 100 16.04 -17.26 -8.13
C ASP A 100 15.02 -17.34 -9.27
N ALA A 101 14.37 -18.49 -9.42
CA ALA A 101 13.30 -18.68 -10.40
C ALA A 101 12.06 -17.82 -10.08
N LEU A 102 11.81 -17.50 -8.81
CA LEU A 102 10.74 -16.60 -8.41
C LEU A 102 11.07 -15.14 -8.70
N LEU A 103 12.32 -14.73 -8.59
CA LEU A 103 12.76 -13.37 -8.86
C LEU A 103 12.55 -12.98 -10.34
N GLU A 104 12.60 -13.96 -11.25
CA GLU A 104 12.37 -13.73 -12.68
C GLU A 104 10.89 -13.63 -13.08
N LYS A 105 9.95 -14.00 -12.21
CA LYS A 105 8.53 -13.96 -12.52
C LYS A 105 7.97 -12.52 -12.39
N PRO A 106 7.07 -12.07 -13.27
CA PRO A 106 6.52 -10.71 -13.26
C PRO A 106 5.42 -10.54 -12.20
N ILE A 107 5.68 -10.97 -10.94
CA ILE A 107 4.68 -11.02 -9.87
C ILE A 107 4.28 -9.61 -9.42
N LEU A 108 5.27 -8.76 -9.13
CA LEU A 108 5.04 -7.35 -8.77
C LEU A 108 4.43 -6.59 -9.95
N HIS A 109 4.98 -6.75 -11.16
CA HIS A 109 4.45 -6.09 -12.37
C HIS A 109 2.97 -6.44 -12.59
N LYS A 110 2.61 -7.75 -12.56
CA LYS A 110 1.22 -8.19 -12.70
C LYS A 110 0.32 -7.50 -11.66
N ARG A 111 0.76 -7.46 -10.41
CA ARG A 111 -0.03 -6.87 -9.33
C ARG A 111 -0.23 -5.38 -9.47
N LEU A 112 0.80 -4.65 -9.84
CA LEU A 112 0.72 -3.21 -10.10
C LEU A 112 -0.15 -2.89 -11.32
N SER A 113 -0.06 -3.69 -12.39
CA SER A 113 -0.94 -3.57 -13.56
C SER A 113 -2.42 -3.82 -13.23
N GLU A 114 -2.73 -4.75 -12.32
CA GLU A 114 -4.09 -4.96 -11.81
C GLU A 114 -4.63 -3.73 -11.06
N HIS A 115 -3.76 -3.04 -10.33
CA HIS A 115 -4.11 -1.78 -9.66
C HIS A 115 -4.31 -0.65 -10.65
N LEU A 116 -3.43 -0.52 -11.64
CA LEU A 116 -3.59 0.45 -12.73
C LEU A 116 -4.94 0.25 -13.42
N ALA A 117 -5.26 -0.97 -13.85
CA ALA A 117 -6.53 -1.31 -14.46
C ALA A 117 -7.75 -1.04 -13.55
N SER A 118 -7.58 -1.08 -12.22
CA SER A 118 -8.63 -0.72 -11.27
C SER A 118 -8.85 0.79 -11.21
N ILE A 119 -7.78 1.57 -11.30
CA ILE A 119 -7.82 3.05 -11.31
C ILE A 119 -8.40 3.55 -12.63
N GLU A 120 -8.02 2.98 -13.77
CA GLU A 120 -8.52 3.33 -15.10
C GLU A 120 -10.04 3.15 -15.26
N ARG A 121 -10.64 2.27 -14.45
CA ARG A 121 -12.07 1.95 -14.51
C ARG A 121 -12.96 2.82 -13.62
N VAL A 122 -12.42 3.84 -12.98
CA VAL A 122 -13.22 4.70 -12.10
C VAL A 122 -13.24 6.13 -12.59
N ASP A 123 -14.34 6.84 -12.29
CA ASP A 123 -14.64 8.13 -12.90
C ASP A 123 -13.87 9.31 -12.27
N ASN A 124 -13.35 9.15 -11.06
CA ASN A 124 -12.82 10.26 -10.24
C ASN A 124 -11.35 10.13 -9.85
N LEU A 125 -10.63 9.19 -10.48
CA LEU A 125 -9.18 9.03 -10.34
C LEU A 125 -8.55 8.92 -11.74
N LEU A 126 -7.34 9.45 -11.90
CA LEU A 126 -6.59 9.35 -13.16
C LEU A 126 -5.25 8.66 -12.90
N PRO A 127 -4.83 7.69 -13.73
CA PRO A 127 -3.56 6.97 -13.60
C PRO A 127 -2.34 7.87 -13.46
N GLU A 128 -2.29 8.96 -14.21
CA GLU A 128 -1.21 9.95 -14.22
C GLU A 128 -0.93 10.62 -12.86
N HIS A 129 -1.89 10.53 -11.92
CA HIS A 129 -1.74 11.06 -10.58
C HIS A 129 -1.14 10.05 -9.58
N PHE A 130 -0.79 8.85 -10.06
CA PHE A 130 -0.27 7.80 -9.19
C PHE A 130 1.21 7.51 -9.48
N PHE A 131 1.95 7.32 -8.40
CA PHE A 131 3.32 6.84 -8.41
C PHE A 131 3.42 5.54 -7.61
N ALA A 132 4.43 4.74 -7.92
CA ALA A 132 4.69 3.49 -7.24
C ALA A 132 6.17 3.36 -6.84
N ARG A 133 6.41 2.69 -5.71
CA ARG A 133 7.69 2.09 -5.37
C ARG A 133 7.45 0.62 -5.08
N ALA A 134 8.38 -0.23 -5.50
CA ALA A 134 8.29 -1.66 -5.26
C ALA A 134 9.62 -2.19 -4.75
N LEU A 135 9.58 -2.98 -3.69
CA LEU A 135 10.75 -3.62 -3.09
C LEU A 135 10.60 -5.13 -3.21
N VAL A 136 11.52 -5.74 -3.94
CA VAL A 136 11.59 -7.21 -4.08
C VAL A 136 12.08 -7.82 -2.78
N LEU A 137 11.37 -8.80 -2.27
CA LEU A 137 11.67 -9.48 -1.01
C LEU A 137 11.51 -10.99 -1.17
N ALA A 138 12.33 -11.75 -0.45
CA ALA A 138 12.08 -13.17 -0.29
C ALA A 138 10.67 -13.39 0.31
N PRO A 139 9.91 -14.41 -0.16
CA PRO A 139 8.50 -14.63 0.21
C PRO A 139 8.23 -14.66 1.71
N VAL A 140 9.20 -15.14 2.51
CA VAL A 140 9.09 -15.18 3.97
C VAL A 140 8.94 -13.80 4.60
N TRP A 141 9.52 -12.76 4.00
CA TRP A 141 9.48 -11.38 4.51
C TRP A 141 8.31 -10.56 3.98
N VAL A 142 7.69 -10.97 2.87
CA VAL A 142 6.68 -10.16 2.17
C VAL A 142 5.47 -9.84 3.06
N ARG A 143 4.93 -10.83 3.78
CA ARG A 143 3.76 -10.62 4.65
C ARG A 143 4.08 -9.74 5.85
N LEU A 144 5.23 -10.00 6.48
CA LEU A 144 5.67 -9.22 7.63
C LEU A 144 5.96 -7.78 7.20
N GLY A 145 6.68 -7.60 6.08
CA GLY A 145 7.02 -6.29 5.53
C GLY A 145 5.77 -5.46 5.20
N GLU A 146 4.78 -6.04 4.51
CA GLU A 146 3.51 -5.36 4.24
C GLU A 146 2.83 -4.91 5.54
N SER A 147 2.68 -5.81 6.51
CA SER A 147 2.00 -5.48 7.77
C SER A 147 2.72 -4.38 8.54
N LEU A 148 4.04 -4.40 8.56
CA LEU A 148 4.85 -3.39 9.23
C LEU A 148 4.76 -2.02 8.53
N LEU A 149 4.79 -1.98 7.20
CA LEU A 149 4.64 -0.73 6.45
C LEU A 149 3.24 -0.15 6.57
N ILE A 150 2.19 -0.99 6.59
CA ILE A 150 0.82 -0.53 6.84
C ILE A 150 0.72 0.13 8.22
N GLN A 151 1.32 -0.45 9.25
CA GLN A 151 1.35 0.13 10.59
C GLN A 151 2.19 1.41 10.66
N HIS A 152 3.28 1.47 9.89
CA HIS A 152 4.21 2.59 9.90
C HIS A 152 3.65 3.83 9.20
N TYR A 153 3.04 3.66 8.02
CA TYR A 153 2.54 4.76 7.19
C TYR A 153 1.05 5.05 7.38
N GLU A 154 0.30 4.13 7.95
CA GLU A 154 -1.17 4.22 8.08
C GLU A 154 -1.87 4.67 6.78
N PRO A 155 -1.67 3.98 5.61
CA PRO A 155 -2.20 4.46 4.35
C PRO A 155 -3.73 4.48 4.37
N VAL A 156 -4.34 5.52 3.82
CA VAL A 156 -5.80 5.73 3.89
C VAL A 156 -6.60 4.59 3.24
N TRP A 157 -6.08 3.96 2.19
CA TRP A 157 -6.74 2.83 1.52
C TRP A 157 -6.53 1.48 2.22
N ASN A 158 -5.66 1.42 3.22
CA ASN A 158 -5.53 0.26 4.09
C ASN A 158 -6.36 0.41 5.37
N HIS A 159 -6.61 1.64 5.84
CA HIS A 159 -7.25 1.93 7.13
C HIS A 159 -8.68 2.47 7.01
N ALA A 160 -8.88 3.57 6.30
CA ALA A 160 -10.16 4.28 6.26
C ALA A 160 -11.05 3.85 5.08
N VAL A 161 -10.45 3.55 3.92
CA VAL A 161 -11.17 3.20 2.68
C VAL A 161 -10.72 1.83 2.19
N THR A 162 -11.32 0.79 2.73
CA THR A 162 -10.89 -0.58 2.42
C THR A 162 -11.49 -1.10 1.10
N GLY A 163 -10.80 -2.06 0.47
CA GLY A 163 -11.34 -2.78 -0.68
C GLY A 163 -10.66 -2.53 -2.02
N PHE A 164 -9.68 -1.61 -2.11
CA PHE A 164 -8.92 -1.37 -3.34
C PHE A 164 -8.27 -2.63 -3.90
N GLY A 165 -7.61 -3.42 -3.04
CA GLY A 165 -6.92 -4.66 -3.41
C GLY A 165 -7.82 -5.87 -3.68
N ILE A 166 -9.15 -5.72 -3.64
CA ILE A 166 -10.11 -6.80 -3.88
C ILE A 166 -10.34 -6.96 -5.38
N HIS A 167 -10.23 -8.20 -5.86
CA HIS A 167 -10.63 -8.59 -7.22
C HIS A 167 -12.11 -8.96 -7.29
N ASN A 168 -12.61 -9.11 -8.54
CA ASN A 168 -13.95 -9.63 -8.78
C ASN A 168 -14.18 -10.93 -7.96
N PRO A 169 -15.16 -10.92 -7.08
CA PRO A 169 -15.36 -12.00 -6.13
C PRO A 169 -15.88 -13.32 -6.70
N GLY A 170 -16.25 -13.34 -7.96
CA GLY A 170 -16.85 -14.52 -8.61
C GLY A 170 -18.28 -14.82 -8.12
N LYS A 171 -18.92 -15.81 -8.77
CA LYS A 171 -20.36 -16.11 -8.63
C LYS A 171 -20.80 -16.62 -7.25
N ASN A 172 -19.90 -17.09 -6.40
CA ASN A 172 -20.26 -17.89 -5.22
C ASN A 172 -20.20 -17.15 -3.87
N ARG A 173 -19.99 -15.83 -3.86
CA ARG A 173 -20.00 -15.05 -2.61
C ARG A 173 -20.96 -13.87 -2.72
N PRO A 174 -22.01 -13.80 -1.87
CA PRO A 174 -22.86 -12.61 -1.78
C PRO A 174 -21.99 -11.46 -1.24
N GLN A 175 -21.68 -10.51 -2.10
CA GLN A 175 -20.71 -9.48 -1.75
C GLN A 175 -21.37 -8.12 -1.65
N LYS A 176 -20.97 -7.43 -0.63
CA LYS A 176 -21.26 -6.02 -0.46
C LYS A 176 -20.22 -5.21 -1.24
N ARG A 177 -20.64 -4.09 -1.80
CA ARG A 177 -19.74 -3.09 -2.38
C ARG A 177 -18.73 -2.65 -1.32
N SER A 178 -17.46 -2.63 -1.67
CA SER A 178 -16.41 -2.17 -0.77
C SER A 178 -16.51 -0.65 -0.52
N GLU A 179 -15.84 -0.17 0.51
CA GLU A 179 -15.76 1.28 0.77
C GLU A 179 -15.10 2.01 -0.40
N TRP A 180 -14.05 1.41 -0.98
CA TRP A 180 -13.36 1.97 -2.13
C TRP A 180 -14.27 2.03 -3.36
N ASP A 181 -14.99 0.95 -3.70
CA ASP A 181 -15.93 0.92 -4.83
C ASP A 181 -17.17 1.82 -4.61
N THR A 182 -17.47 2.17 -3.37
CA THR A 182 -18.55 3.12 -3.06
C THR A 182 -18.14 4.56 -3.37
N LEU A 183 -16.87 4.93 -3.07
CA LEU A 183 -16.33 6.27 -3.35
C LEU A 183 -15.89 6.43 -4.82
N HIS A 184 -15.40 5.35 -5.43
CA HIS A 184 -14.84 5.33 -6.78
C HIS A 184 -15.70 4.41 -7.65
N ARG A 185 -16.67 5.00 -8.35
CA ARG A 185 -17.59 4.26 -9.22
C ARG A 185 -16.92 3.91 -10.54
N GLY A 186 -17.32 2.78 -11.13
CA GLY A 186 -16.85 2.31 -12.41
C GLY A 186 -16.36 0.85 -12.36
N ARG A 187 -15.32 0.55 -11.60
CA ARG A 187 -14.73 -0.80 -11.54
C ARG A 187 -15.75 -1.89 -11.16
N ALA A 188 -16.51 -1.68 -10.12
CA ALA A 188 -17.47 -2.67 -9.62
C ALA A 188 -18.66 -2.88 -10.56
N GLU A 189 -19.01 -1.89 -11.36
CA GLU A 189 -20.06 -1.93 -12.36
C GLU A 189 -19.73 -2.86 -13.54
N THR A 190 -18.44 -3.14 -13.78
CA THR A 190 -18.00 -4.07 -14.83
C THR A 190 -18.03 -5.55 -14.39
N TRP A 191 -18.33 -5.83 -13.13
CA TRP A 191 -18.35 -7.20 -12.64
C TRP A 191 -19.63 -7.95 -13.05
N SER A 192 -19.47 -9.23 -13.37
CA SER A 192 -20.56 -10.08 -13.86
C SER A 192 -21.68 -10.32 -12.86
N VAL A 193 -21.45 -10.03 -11.58
CA VAL A 193 -22.45 -10.20 -10.50
C VAL A 193 -22.64 -8.85 -9.82
N PRO A 194 -23.88 -8.31 -9.79
CA PRO A 194 -24.19 -7.10 -9.08
C PRO A 194 -23.86 -7.22 -7.59
N LEU A 195 -23.19 -6.21 -7.05
CA LEU A 195 -22.89 -6.16 -5.62
C LEU A 195 -24.10 -5.66 -4.83
N LYS A 196 -24.27 -6.21 -3.62
CA LYS A 196 -25.20 -5.63 -2.64
C LYS A 196 -24.69 -4.25 -2.20
N PRO A 197 -25.57 -3.34 -1.76
CA PRO A 197 -25.17 -2.06 -1.20
C PRO A 197 -24.13 -2.23 -0.10
N GLY A 198 -23.10 -1.40 -0.15
CA GLY A 198 -22.05 -1.29 0.88
C GLY A 198 -22.45 -0.31 2.00
N LYS A 199 -21.42 0.25 2.65
CA LYS A 199 -21.63 1.36 3.58
C LYS A 199 -22.07 2.61 2.83
N PRO A 200 -22.89 3.48 3.45
CA PRO A 200 -23.22 4.80 2.91
C PRO A 200 -21.94 5.63 2.67
N LYS A 201 -21.97 6.43 1.61
CA LYS A 201 -20.82 7.27 1.23
C LYS A 201 -20.45 8.25 2.34
N GLU A 202 -21.44 8.81 3.02
CA GLU A 202 -21.29 9.77 4.12
C GLU A 202 -20.50 9.16 5.29
N ALA A 203 -20.83 7.93 5.68
CA ALA A 203 -20.11 7.21 6.74
C ALA A 203 -18.66 6.87 6.36
N ILE A 204 -18.36 6.75 5.07
CA ILE A 204 -16.98 6.53 4.60
C ILE A 204 -16.22 7.85 4.64
N ILE A 205 -16.86 8.97 4.26
CA ILE A 205 -16.27 10.31 4.33
C ILE A 205 -15.91 10.66 5.77
N GLU A 206 -16.81 10.44 6.72
CA GLU A 206 -16.53 10.63 8.15
C GLU A 206 -15.30 9.86 8.62
N LYS A 207 -15.13 8.61 8.16
CA LYS A 207 -13.92 7.82 8.46
C LYS A 207 -12.64 8.44 7.88
N ILE A 208 -12.72 8.99 6.67
CA ILE A 208 -11.60 9.66 6.02
C ILE A 208 -11.24 10.93 6.78
N GLU A 209 -12.21 11.74 7.15
CA GLU A 209 -12.01 12.96 7.93
C GLU A 209 -11.36 12.64 9.29
N ALA A 210 -11.87 11.62 9.99
CA ALA A 210 -11.29 11.14 11.24
C ALA A 210 -9.83 10.63 11.03
N HIS A 211 -9.54 9.97 9.90
CA HIS A 211 -8.19 9.51 9.57
C HIS A 211 -7.20 10.68 9.43
N TRP A 212 -7.62 11.80 8.84
CA TRP A 212 -6.78 12.97 8.63
C TRP A 212 -6.48 13.75 9.92
N GLN A 213 -7.19 13.49 11.04
CA GLN A 213 -6.90 14.14 12.31
C GLN A 213 -5.50 13.79 12.82
N GLY A 214 -4.60 14.78 12.89
CA GLY A 214 -3.20 14.59 13.29
C GLY A 214 -2.36 13.70 12.36
N TRP A 215 -2.89 13.31 11.20
CA TRP A 215 -2.21 12.40 10.25
C TRP A 215 -0.89 12.99 9.73
N ARG A 216 -0.87 14.28 9.40
CA ARG A 216 0.34 14.93 8.89
C ARG A 216 1.50 14.81 9.87
N ASP A 217 1.27 15.05 11.17
CA ASP A 217 2.30 14.96 12.19
C ASP A 217 2.81 13.53 12.32
N ARG A 218 1.90 12.54 12.31
CA ARG A 218 2.28 11.12 12.33
C ARG A 218 3.17 10.74 11.15
N VAL A 219 2.86 11.21 9.95
CA VAL A 219 3.70 10.97 8.76
C VAL A 219 5.05 11.66 8.91
N LEU A 220 5.10 12.92 9.36
CA LEU A 220 6.35 13.64 9.56
C LEU A 220 7.25 12.97 10.60
N ASP A 221 6.68 12.32 11.61
CA ASP A 221 7.42 11.58 12.63
C ASP A 221 8.04 10.27 12.10
N THR A 222 7.59 9.78 10.93
CA THR A 222 8.23 8.63 10.26
C THR A 222 9.49 9.03 9.48
N LEU A 223 9.63 10.31 9.13
CA LEU A 223 10.76 10.79 8.34
C LEU A 223 12.05 10.88 9.18
N SER A 224 13.18 10.63 8.52
CA SER A 224 14.47 10.96 9.13
C SER A 224 14.58 12.48 9.41
N PRO A 225 15.36 12.89 10.41
CA PRO A 225 15.54 14.32 10.71
C PRO A 225 16.03 15.15 9.53
N GLU A 226 16.82 14.55 8.64
CA GLU A 226 17.31 15.19 7.43
C GLU A 226 16.18 15.44 6.43
N ARG A 227 15.38 14.41 6.11
CA ARG A 227 14.24 14.52 5.20
C ARG A 227 13.19 15.50 5.70
N ARG A 228 12.95 15.51 7.02
CA ARG A 228 12.04 16.46 7.64
C ARG A 228 12.53 17.92 7.47
N ARG A 229 13.83 18.17 7.67
CA ARG A 229 14.42 19.51 7.45
C ARG A 229 14.31 19.98 6.01
N LEU A 230 14.56 19.06 5.04
CA LEU A 230 14.38 19.35 3.61
C LEU A 230 12.94 19.75 3.29
N LEU A 231 11.98 19.01 3.80
CA LEU A 231 10.56 19.27 3.59
C LEU A 231 10.10 20.60 4.21
N GLU A 232 10.65 20.95 5.39
CA GLU A 232 10.35 22.19 6.10
C GLU A 232 11.10 23.41 5.54
N GLY A 233 11.95 23.23 4.52
CA GLY A 233 12.75 24.30 3.93
C GLY A 233 13.80 24.90 4.89
N ARG A 234 14.30 24.11 5.85
CA ARG A 234 15.25 24.51 6.89
C ARG A 234 16.70 24.07 6.63
N LEU A 235 17.10 24.02 5.37
CA LEU A 235 18.50 23.78 4.97
C LEU A 235 19.17 25.08 4.57
#